data_1eac417b52bf93dc28717f42680fb9c7
#
_entry.id   1eac417b52bf93dc28717f42680fb9c7
#
_cell.length_a   1.000
_cell.length_b   1.000
_cell.length_c   1.000
_cell.angle_alpha   90.00
_cell.angle_beta   90.00
_cell.angle_gamma   90.00
#
_symmetry.space_group_name_H-M   'P 1'
#
loop_
_entity.id
_entity.type
_entity.pdbx_description
1 polymer ?
#
loop_
_entity_poly.entity_id
_entity_poly.type
_entity_poly.pdbx_seq_one_letter_code
_entity_poly.pdbx_strand_id
1 'polypeptide(L)'
;MDYNINFPNLHIYLENVGKSIMIGDFAIAYYGIVIACGMIGGVLIAATIAKRSGQNPDDYYDMALYAIIFAVLGARMYFVIFNWDYYAQDFTRILNIREGGLGIYGGIIAAIITVYILTRRKKIDFGLVADTAAPALIFGQCLGRWGNFFNREAFGGYTDNLFAMQLPVSAVRRNEITAELWEHAVELEGITYIQVHPTFLYESLWNFALMISLLIYWKHRKFNGEVFLLYLLGYGVGRF
;
A
#
# COMPACT_ATOMS: atom_id res chain seq x y z
N MET A 1 -16.59 -16.40 4.26
CA MET A 1 -16.90 -17.02 2.95
C MET A 1 -15.78 -16.70 2.01
N ASP A 2 -15.22 -17.70 1.40
CA ASP A 2 -14.19 -17.57 0.39
C ASP A 2 -14.87 -17.55 -0.97
N TYR A 3 -14.45 -16.62 -1.82
CA TYR A 3 -15.08 -16.42 -3.12
C TYR A 3 -14.05 -16.62 -4.22
N ASN A 4 -14.49 -17.15 -5.34
CA ASN A 4 -13.65 -17.32 -6.50
C ASN A 4 -13.31 -15.97 -7.13
N ILE A 5 -12.09 -15.84 -7.65
CA ILE A 5 -11.64 -14.71 -8.48
C ILE A 5 -11.20 -15.31 -9.81
N ASN A 6 -11.83 -14.87 -10.90
CA ASN A 6 -11.58 -15.42 -12.22
C ASN A 6 -10.87 -14.39 -13.12
N PHE A 7 -9.99 -14.89 -13.98
CA PHE A 7 -9.44 -14.17 -15.11
C PHE A 7 -9.83 -14.94 -16.38
N PRO A 8 -11.06 -14.72 -16.90
CA PRO A 8 -11.64 -15.60 -17.92
C PRO A 8 -10.81 -15.65 -19.20
N ASN A 9 -10.27 -14.53 -19.65
CA ASN A 9 -9.49 -14.44 -20.88
C ASN A 9 -8.07 -15.05 -20.77
N LEU A 10 -7.61 -15.31 -19.54
CA LEU A 10 -6.36 -16.03 -19.23
C LEU A 10 -6.62 -17.49 -18.85
N HIS A 11 -7.89 -17.92 -18.77
CA HIS A 11 -8.28 -19.25 -18.27
C HIS A 11 -7.72 -19.59 -16.87
N ILE A 12 -7.62 -18.55 -16.00
CA ILE A 12 -7.17 -18.69 -14.61
C ILE A 12 -8.38 -18.54 -13.70
N TYR A 13 -8.65 -19.55 -12.90
CA TYR A 13 -9.75 -19.59 -11.94
C TYR A 13 -9.17 -19.87 -10.56
N LEU A 14 -9.23 -18.87 -9.68
CA LEU A 14 -8.74 -18.95 -8.31
C LEU A 14 -9.92 -19.25 -7.40
N GLU A 15 -9.97 -20.49 -6.91
CA GLU A 15 -11.04 -20.93 -6.02
C GLU A 15 -10.79 -20.53 -4.57
N ASN A 16 -11.87 -20.19 -3.86
CA ASN A 16 -11.86 -19.94 -2.42
C ASN A 16 -10.80 -18.96 -1.93
N VAL A 17 -10.61 -17.85 -2.67
CA VAL A 17 -9.68 -16.79 -2.26
C VAL A 17 -10.21 -16.09 -1.01
N GLY A 18 -9.64 -16.40 0.16
CA GLY A 18 -9.99 -15.79 1.44
C GLY A 18 -9.51 -14.34 1.56
N LYS A 19 -10.09 -13.61 2.54
CA LYS A 19 -9.58 -12.29 2.98
C LYS A 19 -8.63 -12.41 4.17
N SER A 20 -8.62 -13.56 4.84
CA SER A 20 -7.83 -13.81 6.06
C SER A 20 -7.48 -15.28 6.21
N ILE A 21 -6.44 -15.55 6.99
CA ILE A 21 -6.13 -16.88 7.49
C ILE A 21 -6.58 -16.98 8.94
N MET A 22 -7.19 -18.11 9.31
CA MET A 22 -7.60 -18.39 10.69
C MET A 22 -6.49 -19.14 11.43
N ILE A 23 -6.11 -18.64 12.61
CA ILE A 23 -5.22 -19.36 13.54
C ILE A 23 -5.98 -19.52 14.84
N GLY A 24 -6.62 -20.67 15.04
CA GLY A 24 -7.62 -20.86 16.08
C GLY A 24 -8.82 -19.92 15.83
N ASP A 25 -9.20 -19.15 16.84
CA ASP A 25 -10.28 -18.16 16.76
C ASP A 25 -9.84 -16.78 16.24
N PHE A 26 -8.55 -16.62 15.93
CA PHE A 26 -7.99 -15.35 15.50
C PHE A 26 -7.84 -15.26 13.97
N ALA A 27 -8.51 -14.27 13.36
CA ALA A 27 -8.42 -14.01 11.92
C ALA A 27 -7.30 -13.01 11.63
N ILE A 28 -6.30 -13.41 10.84
CA ILE A 28 -5.24 -12.53 10.36
C ILE A 28 -5.55 -12.18 8.90
N ALA A 29 -5.84 -10.90 8.63
CA ALA A 29 -6.13 -10.42 7.29
C ALA A 29 -4.90 -10.52 6.37
N TYR A 30 -5.06 -11.08 5.18
CA TYR A 30 -3.99 -11.11 4.16
C TYR A 30 -3.47 -9.71 3.83
N TYR A 31 -4.36 -8.71 3.82
CA TYR A 31 -3.98 -7.31 3.67
C TYR A 31 -2.90 -6.90 4.69
N GLY A 32 -3.11 -7.24 5.97
CA GLY A 32 -2.14 -6.94 7.03
C GLY A 32 -0.81 -7.67 6.84
N ILE A 33 -0.84 -8.93 6.41
CA ILE A 33 0.37 -9.72 6.13
C ILE A 33 1.17 -9.06 4.98
N VAL A 34 0.49 -8.71 3.89
CA VAL A 34 1.13 -8.09 2.72
C VAL A 34 1.76 -6.74 3.08
N ILE A 35 1.06 -5.91 3.87
CA ILE A 35 1.60 -4.63 4.34
C ILE A 35 2.83 -4.85 5.24
N ALA A 36 2.77 -5.81 6.17
CA ALA A 36 3.90 -6.14 7.04
C ALA A 36 5.11 -6.62 6.23
N CYS A 37 4.90 -7.50 5.23
CA CYS A 37 5.96 -7.92 4.31
C CYS A 37 6.53 -6.75 3.50
N GLY A 38 5.68 -5.82 3.05
CA GLY A 38 6.08 -4.59 2.37
C GLY A 38 6.96 -3.69 3.24
N MET A 39 6.57 -3.51 4.49
CA MET A 39 7.35 -2.73 5.46
C MET A 39 8.70 -3.37 5.76
N ILE A 40 8.71 -4.66 6.11
CA ILE A 40 9.95 -5.40 6.42
C ILE A 40 10.88 -5.41 5.20
N GLY A 41 10.37 -5.78 4.03
CA GLY A 41 11.16 -5.79 2.81
C GLY A 41 11.67 -4.41 2.42
N GLY A 42 10.86 -3.36 2.57
CA GLY A 42 11.26 -1.97 2.35
C GLY A 42 12.41 -1.55 3.27
N VAL A 43 12.32 -1.84 4.56
CA VAL A 43 13.41 -1.55 5.53
C VAL A 43 14.70 -2.28 5.15
N LEU A 44 14.61 -3.56 4.75
CA LEU A 44 15.77 -4.34 4.32
C LEU A 44 16.40 -3.80 3.04
N ILE A 45 15.58 -3.33 2.09
CA ILE A 45 16.05 -2.66 0.86
C ILE A 45 16.80 -1.38 1.23
N ALA A 46 16.22 -0.50 2.05
CA ALA A 46 16.85 0.75 2.47
C ALA A 46 18.17 0.50 3.20
N ALA A 47 18.20 -0.43 4.17
CA ALA A 47 19.42 -0.82 4.88
C ALA A 47 20.50 -1.41 3.95
N THR A 48 20.09 -2.19 2.94
CA THR A 48 21.01 -2.75 1.95
C THR A 48 21.63 -1.66 1.07
N ILE A 49 20.83 -0.71 0.62
CA ILE A 49 21.31 0.45 -0.15
C ILE A 49 22.25 1.29 0.73
N ALA A 50 21.85 1.57 1.96
CA ALA A 50 22.68 2.30 2.93
C ALA A 50 24.06 1.65 3.09
N LYS A 51 24.12 0.36 3.37
CA LYS A 51 25.35 -0.40 3.49
C LYS A 51 26.23 -0.32 2.22
N ARG A 52 25.63 -0.46 1.04
CA ARG A 52 26.35 -0.42 -0.24
C ARG A 52 26.87 0.97 -0.62
N SER A 53 26.31 2.01 -0.03
CA SER A 53 26.66 3.40 -0.27
C SER A 53 27.53 4.03 0.84
N GLY A 54 28.00 3.20 1.78
CA GLY A 54 28.87 3.67 2.87
C GLY A 54 28.13 4.41 3.99
N GLN A 55 26.80 4.32 4.02
CA GLN A 55 25.96 4.82 5.10
C GLN A 55 25.82 3.75 6.19
N ASN A 56 25.45 4.16 7.41
CA ASN A 56 25.18 3.21 8.49
C ASN A 56 23.76 2.61 8.37
N PRO A 57 23.59 1.29 8.16
CA PRO A 57 22.26 0.66 8.08
C PRO A 57 21.43 0.80 9.35
N ASP A 58 22.07 0.88 10.53
CA ASP A 58 21.36 0.99 11.81
C ASP A 58 20.56 2.28 11.90
N ASP A 59 21.02 3.35 11.25
CA ASP A 59 20.27 4.60 11.18
C ASP A 59 18.93 4.44 10.46
N TYR A 60 18.86 3.57 9.46
CA TYR A 60 17.65 3.28 8.70
C TYR A 60 16.69 2.38 9.47
N TYR A 61 17.19 1.43 10.27
CA TYR A 61 16.36 0.65 11.19
C TYR A 61 15.72 1.56 12.24
N ASP A 62 16.51 2.44 12.86
CA ASP A 62 16.01 3.44 13.82
C ASP A 62 14.96 4.34 13.19
N MET A 63 15.28 4.93 12.03
CA MET A 63 14.36 5.83 11.33
C MET A 63 13.05 5.13 10.97
N ALA A 64 13.10 3.89 10.48
CA ALA A 64 11.93 3.11 10.16
C ALA A 64 11.08 2.83 11.41
N LEU A 65 11.70 2.38 12.49
CA LEU A 65 11.00 2.10 13.74
C LEU A 65 10.26 3.33 14.26
N TYR A 66 10.96 4.46 14.40
CA TYR A 66 10.34 5.69 14.88
C TYR A 66 9.31 6.24 13.89
N ALA A 67 9.59 6.19 12.59
CA ALA A 67 8.64 6.65 11.58
C ALA A 67 7.34 5.86 11.63
N ILE A 68 7.38 4.52 11.78
CA ILE A 68 6.18 3.68 11.90
C ILE A 68 5.38 4.04 13.15
N ILE A 69 6.04 4.15 14.32
CA ILE A 69 5.37 4.49 15.57
C ILE A 69 4.66 5.85 15.46
N PHE A 70 5.40 6.88 15.04
CA PHE A 70 4.84 8.23 14.94
C PHE A 70 3.85 8.37 13.77
N ALA A 71 4.00 7.60 12.69
CA ALA A 71 3.00 7.54 11.62
C ALA A 71 1.65 7.04 12.13
N VAL A 72 1.62 5.97 12.94
CA VAL A 72 0.37 5.46 13.51
C VAL A 72 -0.26 6.50 14.45
N LEU A 73 0.54 7.13 15.30
CA LEU A 73 0.06 8.19 16.20
C LEU A 73 -0.45 9.40 15.41
N GLY A 74 0.30 9.85 14.42
CA GLY A 74 -0.10 10.97 13.57
C GLY A 74 -1.34 10.68 12.74
N ALA A 75 -1.48 9.47 12.20
CA ALA A 75 -2.67 9.03 11.49
C ALA A 75 -3.91 9.04 12.40
N ARG A 76 -3.75 8.59 13.65
CA ARG A 76 -4.83 8.62 14.64
C ARG A 76 -5.20 10.04 15.04
N MET A 77 -4.21 10.87 15.38
CA MET A 77 -4.45 12.28 15.72
C MET A 77 -5.15 13.03 14.60
N TYR A 78 -4.69 12.86 13.36
CA TYR A 78 -5.34 13.47 12.20
C TYR A 78 -6.81 13.09 12.11
N PHE A 79 -7.10 11.79 12.17
CA PHE A 79 -8.48 11.29 12.09
C PHE A 79 -9.35 11.83 13.22
N VAL A 80 -8.85 11.84 14.46
CA VAL A 80 -9.55 12.36 15.65
C VAL A 80 -9.87 13.84 15.49
N ILE A 81 -8.92 14.66 15.02
CA ILE A 81 -9.12 16.11 14.83
C ILE A 81 -10.24 16.36 13.81
N PHE A 82 -10.26 15.64 12.68
CA PHE A 82 -11.26 15.83 11.63
C PHE A 82 -12.63 15.18 11.96
N ASN A 83 -12.73 14.39 13.03
CA ASN A 83 -13.96 13.77 13.50
C ASN A 83 -14.21 14.13 14.97
N TRP A 84 -13.84 15.34 15.38
CA TRP A 84 -13.86 15.75 16.79
C TRP A 84 -15.22 15.59 17.45
N ASP A 85 -16.32 15.92 16.78
CA ASP A 85 -17.69 15.81 17.31
C ASP A 85 -18.03 14.39 17.77
N TYR A 86 -17.48 13.37 17.12
CA TYR A 86 -17.64 11.97 17.51
C TYR A 86 -16.78 11.63 18.73
N TYR A 87 -15.51 12.08 18.76
CA TYR A 87 -14.57 11.74 19.82
C TYR A 87 -14.73 12.58 21.09
N ALA A 88 -15.30 13.79 21.01
CA ALA A 88 -15.60 14.63 22.15
C ALA A 88 -16.66 14.02 23.09
N GLN A 89 -17.47 13.09 22.58
CA GLN A 89 -18.50 12.41 23.39
C GLN A 89 -17.91 11.29 24.28
N ASP A 90 -16.76 10.71 23.86
CA ASP A 90 -16.10 9.64 24.60
C ASP A 90 -14.62 9.57 24.23
N PHE A 91 -13.77 10.15 25.07
CA PHE A 91 -12.32 10.19 24.86
C PHE A 91 -11.64 8.80 24.90
N THR A 92 -12.28 7.79 25.47
CA THR A 92 -11.70 6.43 25.50
C THR A 92 -11.58 5.84 24.09
N ARG A 93 -12.47 6.25 23.18
CA ARG A 93 -12.44 5.86 21.77
C ARG A 93 -11.19 6.33 21.05
N ILE A 94 -10.54 7.42 21.51
CA ILE A 94 -9.29 7.91 20.88
C ILE A 94 -8.21 6.84 20.90
N LEU A 95 -8.15 6.00 21.92
CA LEU A 95 -7.16 4.93 22.07
C LEU A 95 -7.54 3.65 21.34
N ASN A 96 -8.81 3.50 20.93
CA ASN A 96 -9.29 2.30 20.24
C ASN A 96 -9.00 2.34 18.74
N ILE A 97 -7.77 1.96 18.37
CA ILE A 97 -7.32 1.87 16.95
C ILE A 97 -7.89 0.63 16.23
N ARG A 98 -8.43 -0.35 16.95
CA ARG A 98 -8.98 -1.58 16.36
C ARG A 98 -10.26 -1.35 15.55
N GLU A 99 -11.02 -0.33 15.89
CA GLU A 99 -12.22 0.07 15.15
C GLU A 99 -11.90 0.86 13.86
N GLY A 100 -10.62 1.00 13.52
CA GLY A 100 -10.20 1.82 12.38
C GLY A 100 -10.02 3.28 12.75
N GLY A 101 -10.20 4.20 11.80
CA GLY A 101 -10.07 5.64 12.03
C GLY A 101 -8.61 6.09 12.06
N LEU A 102 -7.88 5.77 11.01
CA LEU A 102 -6.51 6.22 10.75
C LEU A 102 -6.48 7.06 9.48
N GLY A 103 -6.10 8.33 9.60
CA GLY A 103 -5.97 9.25 8.46
C GLY A 103 -4.59 9.16 7.82
N ILE A 104 -4.52 8.67 6.58
CA ILE A 104 -3.25 8.45 5.86
C ILE A 104 -2.37 9.70 5.80
N TYR A 105 -2.96 10.89 5.61
CA TYR A 105 -2.21 12.14 5.53
C TYR A 105 -1.49 12.46 6.85
N GLY A 106 -2.15 12.24 7.99
CA GLY A 106 -1.53 12.41 9.31
C GLY A 106 -0.34 11.49 9.51
N GLY A 107 -0.45 10.24 9.05
CA GLY A 107 0.64 9.27 9.09
C GLY A 107 1.83 9.70 8.24
N ILE A 108 1.60 10.13 7.00
CA ILE A 108 2.67 10.60 6.10
C ILE A 108 3.39 11.82 6.67
N ILE A 109 2.63 12.82 7.12
CA ILE A 109 3.20 14.05 7.70
C ILE A 109 4.04 13.72 8.93
N ALA A 110 3.53 12.90 9.85
CA ALA A 110 4.25 12.51 11.05
C ALA A 110 5.53 11.71 10.73
N ALA A 111 5.48 10.79 9.76
CA ALA A 111 6.65 10.03 9.30
C ALA A 111 7.74 10.97 8.74
N ILE A 112 7.37 11.90 7.85
CA ILE A 112 8.31 12.86 7.26
C ILE A 112 8.95 13.73 8.34
N ILE A 113 8.16 14.29 9.27
CA ILE A 113 8.67 15.10 10.38
C ILE A 113 9.63 14.28 11.25
N THR A 114 9.27 13.04 11.57
CA THR A 114 10.10 12.13 12.38
C THR A 114 11.44 11.88 11.72
N VAL A 115 11.44 11.48 10.44
CA VAL A 115 12.67 11.22 9.69
C VAL A 115 13.49 12.51 9.56
N TYR A 116 12.87 13.66 9.30
CA TYR A 116 13.56 14.94 9.25
C TYR A 116 14.24 15.29 10.57
N ILE A 117 13.58 15.12 11.72
CA ILE A 117 14.16 15.38 13.03
C ILE A 117 15.35 14.43 13.29
N LEU A 118 15.21 13.14 12.95
CA LEU A 118 16.27 12.15 13.14
C LEU A 118 17.49 12.43 12.26
N THR A 119 17.29 12.80 11.00
CA THR A 119 18.38 13.17 10.08
C THR A 119 19.16 14.38 10.62
N ARG A 120 18.44 15.41 11.13
CA ARG A 120 19.08 16.58 11.74
C ARG A 120 19.89 16.23 13.00
N ARG A 121 19.36 15.34 13.86
CA ARG A 121 20.06 14.87 15.08
C ARG A 121 21.28 14.04 14.76
N LYS A 122 21.17 13.16 13.77
CA LYS A 122 22.29 12.27 13.33
C LYS A 122 23.26 12.97 12.37
N LYS A 123 22.98 14.24 11.98
CA LYS A 123 23.78 15.03 11.01
C LYS A 123 23.90 14.35 9.64
N ILE A 124 22.85 13.68 9.22
CA ILE A 124 22.75 13.04 7.90
C ILE A 124 21.94 13.98 6.98
N ASP A 125 22.32 14.05 5.71
CA ASP A 125 21.56 14.82 4.72
C ASP A 125 20.20 14.18 4.47
N PHE A 126 19.12 14.97 4.55
CA PHE A 126 17.75 14.48 4.39
C PHE A 126 17.50 13.97 2.96
N GLY A 127 18.06 14.65 1.94
CA GLY A 127 17.94 14.24 0.54
C GLY A 127 18.57 12.89 0.29
N LEU A 128 19.73 12.60 0.93
CA LEU A 128 20.39 11.30 0.85
C LEU A 128 19.53 10.19 1.47
N VAL A 129 18.89 10.46 2.61
CA VAL A 129 17.98 9.51 3.26
C VAL A 129 16.74 9.29 2.40
N ALA A 130 16.17 10.36 1.83
CA ALA A 130 15.03 10.27 0.92
C ALA A 130 15.34 9.43 -0.32
N ASP A 131 16.52 9.61 -0.93
CA ASP A 131 16.98 8.79 -2.06
C ASP A 131 17.09 7.31 -1.69
N THR A 132 17.65 7.03 -0.52
CA THR A 132 17.82 5.65 -0.05
C THR A 132 16.48 5.00 0.29
N ALA A 133 15.51 5.78 0.77
CA ALA A 133 14.17 5.30 1.08
C ALA A 133 13.28 5.14 -0.16
N ALA A 134 13.52 5.86 -1.26
CA ALA A 134 12.64 5.87 -2.43
C ALA A 134 12.38 4.45 -3.03
N PRO A 135 13.41 3.59 -3.27
CA PRO A 135 13.17 2.21 -3.72
C PRO A 135 12.44 1.35 -2.69
N ALA A 136 12.62 1.63 -1.40
CA ALA A 136 11.93 0.93 -0.32
C ALA A 136 10.44 1.30 -0.27
N LEU A 137 10.10 2.58 -0.44
CA LEU A 137 8.73 3.08 -0.48
C LEU A 137 7.95 2.50 -1.65
N ILE A 138 8.53 2.53 -2.86
CA ILE A 138 7.86 1.98 -4.04
C ILE A 138 7.70 0.46 -3.97
N PHE A 139 8.63 -0.26 -3.33
CA PHE A 139 8.49 -1.68 -3.02
C PHE A 139 7.27 -1.94 -2.13
N GLY A 140 7.13 -1.18 -1.04
CA GLY A 140 5.97 -1.27 -0.16
C GLY A 140 4.65 -0.98 -0.90
N GLN A 141 4.65 0.00 -1.81
CA GLN A 141 3.49 0.30 -2.66
C GLN A 141 3.20 -0.81 -3.67
N CYS A 142 4.23 -1.43 -4.26
CA CYS A 142 4.08 -2.57 -5.16
C CYS A 142 3.38 -3.74 -4.45
N LEU A 143 3.84 -4.12 -3.26
CA LEU A 143 3.21 -5.18 -2.47
C LEU A 143 1.83 -4.76 -1.96
N GLY A 144 1.67 -3.53 -1.51
CA GLY A 144 0.40 -3.03 -0.96
C GLY A 144 -0.78 -3.19 -1.92
N ARG A 145 -0.53 -3.13 -3.25
CA ARG A 145 -1.57 -3.38 -4.26
C ARG A 145 -2.15 -4.79 -4.22
N TRP A 146 -1.37 -5.78 -3.81
CA TRP A 146 -1.88 -7.14 -3.58
C TRP A 146 -2.83 -7.22 -2.39
N GLY A 147 -2.72 -6.30 -1.44
CA GLY A 147 -3.71 -6.15 -0.38
C GLY A 147 -5.10 -5.78 -0.94
N ASN A 148 -5.17 -4.88 -1.94
CA ASN A 148 -6.41 -4.55 -2.61
C ASN A 148 -7.01 -5.76 -3.34
N PHE A 149 -6.19 -6.63 -3.95
CA PHE A 149 -6.63 -7.89 -4.54
C PHE A 149 -7.35 -8.79 -3.52
N PHE A 150 -6.73 -9.06 -2.35
CA PHE A 150 -7.35 -9.87 -1.32
C PHE A 150 -8.62 -9.24 -0.73
N ASN A 151 -8.65 -7.92 -0.61
CA ASN A 151 -9.83 -7.19 -0.14
C ASN A 151 -10.92 -7.04 -1.22
N ARG A 152 -10.60 -7.24 -2.49
CA ARG A 152 -11.48 -7.00 -3.65
C ARG A 152 -11.98 -5.55 -3.68
N GLU A 153 -11.06 -4.60 -3.59
CA GLU A 153 -11.32 -3.18 -3.56
C GLU A 153 -10.39 -2.43 -4.52
N ALA A 154 -10.70 -1.17 -4.84
CA ALA A 154 -9.91 -0.32 -5.72
C ALA A 154 -9.63 -0.95 -7.09
N PHE A 155 -10.60 -1.66 -7.65
CA PHE A 155 -10.59 -2.14 -9.03
C PHE A 155 -11.05 -1.03 -9.99
N GLY A 156 -10.81 -1.23 -11.30
CA GLY A 156 -11.22 -0.25 -12.33
C GLY A 156 -12.64 -0.47 -12.85
N GLY A 157 -13.01 0.26 -13.89
CA GLY A 157 -14.28 0.08 -14.59
C GLY A 157 -14.36 -1.25 -15.34
N TYR A 158 -15.44 -1.41 -16.13
CA TYR A 158 -15.62 -2.58 -16.98
C TYR A 158 -14.51 -2.74 -18.00
N THR A 159 -14.11 -3.97 -18.27
CA THR A 159 -13.18 -4.33 -19.33
C THR A 159 -13.39 -5.75 -19.80
N ASP A 160 -13.12 -5.98 -21.07
CA ASP A 160 -13.05 -7.32 -21.69
C ASP A 160 -11.64 -7.59 -22.27
N ASN A 161 -10.62 -6.92 -21.75
CA ASN A 161 -9.25 -7.15 -22.19
C ASN A 161 -8.68 -8.48 -21.66
N LEU A 162 -7.46 -8.83 -22.11
CA LEU A 162 -6.78 -10.06 -21.71
C LEU A 162 -6.71 -10.28 -20.20
N PHE A 163 -6.59 -9.20 -19.42
CA PHE A 163 -6.44 -9.26 -17.96
C PHE A 163 -7.75 -9.03 -17.21
N ALA A 164 -8.91 -9.04 -17.91
CA ALA A 164 -10.20 -8.89 -17.27
C ALA A 164 -10.33 -9.80 -16.05
N MET A 165 -10.76 -9.22 -14.91
CA MET A 165 -10.90 -9.91 -13.62
C MET A 165 -12.38 -9.93 -13.23
N GLN A 166 -12.90 -11.11 -12.91
CA GLN A 166 -14.26 -11.29 -12.41
C GLN A 166 -14.28 -11.41 -10.90
N LEU A 167 -15.12 -10.61 -10.25
CA LEU A 167 -15.33 -10.59 -8.82
C LEU A 167 -16.80 -10.84 -8.50
N PRO A 168 -17.13 -11.72 -7.51
CA PRO A 168 -18.51 -11.91 -7.08
C PRO A 168 -19.06 -10.61 -6.51
N VAL A 169 -20.25 -10.22 -6.94
CA VAL A 169 -20.97 -9.02 -6.45
C VAL A 169 -21.11 -9.03 -4.93
N SER A 170 -21.33 -10.20 -4.33
CA SER A 170 -21.45 -10.37 -2.88
C SER A 170 -20.16 -10.15 -2.11
N ALA A 171 -18.99 -10.16 -2.79
CA ALA A 171 -17.68 -10.03 -2.17
C ALA A 171 -17.11 -8.61 -2.20
N VAL A 172 -17.71 -7.71 -3.00
CA VAL A 172 -17.31 -6.31 -3.17
C VAL A 172 -18.27 -5.36 -2.44
N ARG A 173 -17.83 -4.13 -2.20
CA ARG A 173 -18.69 -3.11 -1.61
C ARG A 173 -19.71 -2.62 -2.63
N ARG A 174 -20.99 -2.56 -2.24
CA ARG A 174 -22.07 -2.16 -3.14
C ARG A 174 -21.90 -0.77 -3.76
N ASN A 175 -21.32 0.17 -3.03
CA ASN A 175 -21.05 1.52 -3.49
C ASN A 175 -19.90 1.63 -4.51
N GLU A 176 -19.14 0.56 -4.71
CA GLU A 176 -18.07 0.48 -5.73
C GLU A 176 -18.58 -0.10 -7.05
N ILE A 177 -19.82 -0.63 -7.09
CA ILE A 177 -20.41 -1.23 -8.28
C ILE A 177 -21.20 -0.14 -9.04
N THR A 178 -20.66 0.29 -10.17
CA THR A 178 -21.31 1.27 -11.05
C THR A 178 -22.44 0.64 -11.86
N ALA A 179 -23.31 1.48 -12.46
CA ALA A 179 -24.37 1.00 -13.36
C ALA A 179 -23.80 0.22 -14.56
N GLU A 180 -22.69 0.67 -15.12
CA GLU A 180 -21.98 -0.01 -16.21
C GLU A 180 -21.52 -1.42 -15.81
N LEU A 181 -20.99 -1.59 -14.58
CA LEU A 181 -20.58 -2.90 -14.09
C LEU A 181 -21.77 -3.85 -13.90
N TRP A 182 -22.93 -3.31 -13.52
CA TRP A 182 -24.16 -4.10 -13.43
C TRP A 182 -24.69 -4.52 -14.79
N GLU A 183 -24.61 -3.65 -15.79
CA GLU A 183 -25.06 -3.93 -17.17
C GLU A 183 -24.28 -5.08 -17.81
N HIS A 184 -22.99 -5.19 -17.46
CA HIS A 184 -22.09 -6.24 -17.96
C HIS A 184 -21.86 -7.38 -16.94
N ALA A 185 -22.70 -7.49 -15.92
CA ALA A 185 -22.58 -8.58 -14.95
C ALA A 185 -22.90 -9.94 -15.59
N VAL A 186 -22.14 -10.96 -15.22
CA VAL A 186 -22.26 -12.33 -15.73
C VAL A 186 -22.67 -13.26 -14.60
N GLU A 187 -23.62 -14.14 -14.87
CA GLU A 187 -24.01 -15.19 -13.92
C GLU A 187 -23.27 -16.50 -14.26
N LEU A 188 -22.51 -17.02 -13.30
CA LEU A 188 -21.78 -18.28 -13.39
C LEU A 188 -22.15 -19.13 -12.18
N GLU A 189 -22.68 -20.32 -12.43
CA GLU A 189 -23.07 -21.28 -11.37
C GLU A 189 -23.96 -20.68 -10.26
N GLY A 190 -24.88 -19.77 -10.62
CA GLY A 190 -25.78 -19.13 -9.67
C GLY A 190 -25.14 -17.99 -8.87
N ILE A 191 -23.92 -17.57 -9.21
CA ILE A 191 -23.21 -16.44 -8.60
C ILE A 191 -23.05 -15.34 -9.65
N THR A 192 -23.47 -14.12 -9.31
CA THR A 192 -23.30 -12.95 -10.17
C THR A 192 -21.90 -12.34 -9.99
N TYR A 193 -21.19 -12.17 -11.09
CA TYR A 193 -19.86 -11.57 -11.14
C TYR A 193 -19.89 -10.24 -11.90
N ILE A 194 -19.15 -9.25 -11.39
CA ILE A 194 -18.76 -8.07 -12.17
C ILE A 194 -17.41 -8.33 -12.82
N GLN A 195 -17.18 -7.76 -14.01
CA GLN A 195 -15.92 -7.88 -14.74
C GLN A 195 -15.22 -6.52 -14.78
N VAL A 196 -13.97 -6.47 -14.32
CA VAL A 196 -13.28 -5.22 -14.00
C VAL A 196 -11.82 -5.22 -14.44
N HIS A 197 -11.23 -4.02 -14.60
CA HIS A 197 -9.78 -3.88 -14.71
C HIS A 197 -9.09 -4.27 -13.39
N PRO A 198 -8.09 -5.17 -13.40
CA PRO A 198 -7.29 -5.52 -12.23
C PRO A 198 -6.22 -4.45 -11.96
N THR A 199 -6.64 -3.27 -11.50
CA THR A 199 -5.76 -2.12 -11.26
C THR A 199 -4.63 -2.46 -10.29
N PHE A 200 -4.86 -3.35 -9.33
CA PHE A 200 -3.84 -3.85 -8.43
C PHE A 200 -2.63 -4.42 -9.19
N LEU A 201 -2.88 -5.19 -10.27
CA LEU A 201 -1.84 -5.82 -11.08
C LEU A 201 -1.08 -4.76 -11.90
N TYR A 202 -1.82 -3.85 -12.55
CA TYR A 202 -1.21 -2.80 -13.37
C TYR A 202 -0.32 -1.89 -12.54
N GLU A 203 -0.83 -1.41 -11.41
CA GLU A 203 -0.07 -0.54 -10.51
C GLU A 203 1.08 -1.29 -9.82
N SER A 204 0.93 -2.57 -9.49
CA SER A 204 2.01 -3.38 -8.93
C SER A 204 3.15 -3.57 -9.94
N LEU A 205 2.84 -3.89 -11.20
CA LEU A 205 3.83 -4.03 -12.26
C LEU A 205 4.54 -2.71 -12.57
N TRP A 206 3.80 -1.61 -12.63
CA TRP A 206 4.37 -0.27 -12.81
C TRP A 206 5.33 0.09 -11.66
N ASN A 207 4.89 -0.10 -10.42
CA ASN A 207 5.71 0.18 -9.24
C ASN A 207 6.95 -0.71 -9.19
N PHE A 208 6.85 -1.97 -9.60
CA PHE A 208 7.98 -2.88 -9.69
C PHE A 208 9.00 -2.41 -10.75
N ALA A 209 8.53 -2.03 -11.94
CA ALA A 209 9.39 -1.49 -13.00
C ALA A 209 10.07 -0.19 -12.57
N LEU A 210 9.32 0.70 -11.90
CA LEU A 210 9.86 1.94 -11.35
C LEU A 210 10.92 1.65 -10.28
N MET A 211 10.67 0.70 -9.37
CA MET A 211 11.64 0.28 -8.36
C MET A 211 12.97 -0.15 -9.00
N ILE A 212 12.90 -1.03 -10.00
CA ILE A 212 14.10 -1.49 -10.70
C ILE A 212 14.84 -0.32 -11.35
N SER A 213 14.11 0.58 -12.01
CA SER A 213 14.67 1.77 -12.64
C SER A 213 15.39 2.67 -11.63
N LEU A 214 14.78 2.91 -10.46
CA LEU A 214 15.38 3.70 -9.38
C LEU A 214 16.64 3.03 -8.81
N LEU A 215 16.64 1.70 -8.63
CA LEU A 215 17.79 0.94 -8.14
C LEU A 215 18.97 1.02 -9.13
N ILE A 216 18.71 0.94 -10.42
CA ILE A 216 19.74 1.09 -11.47
C ILE A 216 20.26 2.53 -11.47
N TYR A 217 19.36 3.51 -11.46
CA TYR A 217 19.72 4.93 -11.53
C TYR A 217 20.42 5.42 -10.26
N TRP A 218 20.22 4.79 -9.12
CA TRP A 218 20.71 5.22 -7.82
C TRP A 218 22.21 5.55 -7.79
N LYS A 219 23.02 4.80 -8.53
CA LYS A 219 24.47 5.04 -8.67
C LYS A 219 24.82 6.23 -9.56
N HIS A 220 23.89 6.70 -10.36
CA HIS A 220 24.09 7.76 -11.35
C HIS A 220 23.54 9.12 -10.90
N ARG A 221 22.97 9.18 -9.69
CA ARG A 221 22.40 10.42 -9.17
C ARG A 221 23.45 11.53 -9.13
N LYS A 222 23.03 12.75 -9.44
CA LYS A 222 23.87 13.94 -9.50
C LYS A 222 23.87 14.75 -8.21
N PHE A 223 22.78 14.67 -7.43
CA PHE A 223 22.61 15.35 -6.15
C PHE A 223 21.73 14.51 -5.22
N ASN A 224 21.80 14.82 -3.92
CA ASN A 224 20.95 14.16 -2.92
C ASN A 224 19.50 14.63 -3.03
N GLY A 225 18.57 13.70 -3.12
CA GLY A 225 17.14 13.92 -3.33
C GLY A 225 16.68 13.65 -4.78
N GLU A 226 17.59 13.44 -5.73
CA GLU A 226 17.24 13.23 -7.14
C GLU A 226 16.45 11.93 -7.35
N VAL A 227 16.86 10.83 -6.73
CA VAL A 227 16.16 9.54 -6.85
C VAL A 227 14.75 9.63 -6.23
N PHE A 228 14.62 10.37 -5.14
CA PHE A 228 13.31 10.61 -4.52
C PHE A 228 12.40 11.45 -5.41
N LEU A 229 12.91 12.47 -6.08
CA LEU A 229 12.15 13.26 -7.06
C LEU A 229 11.70 12.40 -8.25
N LEU A 230 12.57 11.52 -8.75
CA LEU A 230 12.21 10.57 -9.80
C LEU A 230 11.15 9.55 -9.34
N TYR A 231 11.22 9.11 -8.07
CA TYR A 231 10.17 8.31 -7.47
C TYR A 231 8.82 9.05 -7.47
N LEU A 232 8.78 10.30 -7.01
CA LEU A 232 7.55 11.09 -6.98
C LEU A 232 6.98 11.29 -8.39
N LEU A 233 7.84 11.61 -9.37
CA LEU A 233 7.44 11.76 -10.76
C LEU A 233 6.87 10.44 -11.32
N GLY A 234 7.63 9.34 -11.21
CA GLY A 234 7.23 8.05 -11.76
C GLY A 234 5.99 7.46 -11.08
N TYR A 235 5.85 7.64 -9.76
CA TYR A 235 4.64 7.26 -9.06
C TYR A 235 3.44 8.12 -9.47
N GLY A 236 3.64 9.44 -9.63
CA GLY A 236 2.61 10.33 -10.14
C GLY A 236 2.10 9.92 -11.51
N VAL A 237 3.01 9.63 -12.46
CA VAL A 237 2.64 9.14 -13.81
C VAL A 237 1.85 7.83 -13.74
N GLY A 238 2.20 6.91 -12.86
CA GLY A 238 1.50 5.63 -12.73
C GLY A 238 0.11 5.74 -12.07
N ARG A 239 -0.29 6.94 -11.61
CA ARG A 239 -1.62 7.19 -11.03
C ARG A 239 -2.61 7.81 -12.02
N PHE A 240 -2.16 8.22 -13.20
CA PHE A 240 -2.99 8.69 -14.31
C PHE A 240 -3.31 7.56 -15.27
#